data_d130dd94fff90bfef7e963d1380e9fd4
#
_entry.id   d130dd94fff90bfef7e963d1380e9fd4
#
_cell.length_a   1.000
_cell.length_b   1.000
_cell.length_c   1.000
_cell.angle_alpha   90.00
_cell.angle_beta   90.00
_cell.angle_gamma   90.00
#
_symmetry.space_group_name_H-M   'P 1'
#
loop_
_entity.id
_entity.type
_entity.pdbx_description
1 polymer ?
#
loop_
_entity_poly.entity_id
_entity_poly.type
_entity_poly.pdbx_seq_one_letter_code
_entity_poly.pdbx_strand_id
1 'polypeptide(L)'
;MNMRINILLISVLAVFAMSCGNKKAEQFQALPFPDVIPPDMIDQTQDRIDYMAEHWWDKITDENRAYPSDSTLVSGVSRDDVEQKFANWVNILSMTEYQHAAKSVRRLYDRAVRCERKDTASNVFETFTSLVEKYLYDPNSPLRNEDLYGPYAERLANCEFIDEGRRDAYAYDAKLSALNRIGTKAADFRFEDKNGKVRRLYDIKADFTVLFFSNPGCEACKEIINSLREMPQIDFLISARRIAVLNIYIDEDLEAWRSYMPIYPEKWYNGFDPDLVIREETLYNVRAIPSLYLLDRDKHVLMKDAPENRLFDYLSRL
;
A
#
# COMPACT_ATOMS: atom_id res chain seq x y z
N MET A 1 67.48 12.84 -77.44
CA MET A 1 66.81 13.89 -76.76
C MET A 1 65.50 13.29 -76.29
N ASN A 2 65.47 12.91 -75.04
CA ASN A 2 64.53 11.92 -74.47
C ASN A 2 63.34 12.60 -73.79
N MET A 3 62.18 12.26 -74.29
CA MET A 3 60.91 12.72 -73.77
C MET A 3 60.41 11.63 -72.84
N ARG A 4 60.32 11.94 -71.54
CA ARG A 4 59.79 11.01 -70.50
C ARG A 4 58.29 11.25 -70.39
N ILE A 5 57.53 10.19 -70.65
CA ILE A 5 56.08 10.14 -70.47
C ILE A 5 55.79 9.79 -68.99
N ASN A 6 55.19 10.68 -68.27
CA ASN A 6 54.69 10.40 -66.91
C ASN A 6 53.23 9.83 -67.00
N ILE A 7 53.09 8.59 -66.56
CA ILE A 7 51.82 7.90 -66.42
C ILE A 7 51.29 8.25 -65.05
N LEU A 8 50.17 9.00 -65.02
CA LEU A 8 49.42 9.31 -63.81
C LEU A 8 48.46 8.15 -63.49
N LEU A 9 48.76 7.41 -62.42
CA LEU A 9 47.84 6.42 -61.89
C LEU A 9 46.74 7.12 -61.09
N ILE A 10 45.50 7.12 -61.59
CA ILE A 10 44.30 7.56 -60.84
C ILE A 10 43.78 6.36 -60.10
N SER A 11 44.00 6.35 -58.78
CA SER A 11 43.41 5.38 -57.87
C SER A 11 41.99 5.84 -57.50
N VAL A 12 40.99 5.16 -58.01
CA VAL A 12 39.56 5.35 -57.63
C VAL A 12 39.36 4.72 -56.27
N LEU A 13 39.21 5.57 -55.25
CA LEU A 13 38.81 5.16 -53.89
C LEU A 13 37.29 5.01 -53.87
N ALA A 14 36.79 3.77 -53.90
CA ALA A 14 35.38 3.49 -53.70
C ALA A 14 35.05 3.64 -52.21
N VAL A 15 34.41 4.74 -51.85
CA VAL A 15 33.85 4.95 -50.49
C VAL A 15 32.58 4.14 -50.40
N PHE A 16 32.63 2.98 -49.72
CA PHE A 16 31.42 2.31 -49.27
C PHE A 16 30.81 3.12 -48.11
N ALA A 17 29.81 3.93 -48.42
CA ALA A 17 28.90 4.51 -47.41
C ALA A 17 28.08 3.36 -46.81
N MET A 18 28.49 2.84 -45.66
CA MET A 18 27.61 2.04 -44.81
C MET A 18 26.52 2.97 -44.28
N SER A 19 25.38 2.98 -44.95
CA SER A 19 24.15 3.53 -44.41
C SER A 19 23.74 2.69 -43.18
N CYS A 20 24.15 3.11 -42.00
CA CYS A 20 23.48 2.68 -40.78
C CYS A 20 22.06 3.21 -40.81
N GLY A 21 21.16 2.43 -41.37
CA GLY A 21 19.73 2.69 -41.24
C GLY A 21 19.40 2.64 -39.74
N ASN A 22 19.20 3.81 -39.11
CA ASN A 22 18.48 3.91 -37.87
C ASN A 22 17.09 3.30 -38.12
N LYS A 23 16.92 2.01 -37.75
CA LYS A 23 15.57 1.49 -37.54
C LYS A 23 15.01 2.33 -36.40
N LYS A 24 14.16 3.31 -36.71
CA LYS A 24 13.26 3.90 -35.73
C LYS A 24 12.58 2.72 -35.09
N ALA A 25 12.78 2.54 -33.79
CA ALA A 25 11.97 1.60 -33.04
C ALA A 25 10.52 1.90 -33.38
N GLU A 26 9.78 0.93 -33.89
CA GLU A 26 8.35 1.07 -34.09
C GLU A 26 7.75 1.39 -32.72
N GLN A 27 7.35 2.63 -32.55
CA GLN A 27 6.70 3.08 -31.33
C GLN A 27 5.27 2.57 -31.40
N PHE A 28 4.99 1.48 -30.69
CA PHE A 28 3.64 0.91 -30.65
C PHE A 28 2.69 1.92 -29.98
N GLN A 29 1.54 2.14 -30.60
CA GLN A 29 0.51 2.98 -30.02
C GLN A 29 -0.15 2.19 -28.88
N ALA A 30 -0.17 2.78 -27.68
CA ALA A 30 -0.82 2.18 -26.52
C ALA A 30 -2.34 2.00 -26.79
N LEU A 31 -2.84 0.85 -26.37
CA LEU A 31 -4.28 0.56 -26.37
C LEU A 31 -4.94 1.26 -25.17
N PRO A 32 -6.22 1.66 -25.29
CA PRO A 32 -6.96 2.14 -24.12
C PRO A 32 -7.15 1.02 -23.10
N PHE A 33 -7.24 1.41 -21.83
CA PHE A 33 -7.61 0.45 -20.79
C PHE A 33 -9.01 -0.12 -21.08
N PRO A 34 -9.18 -1.45 -21.06
CA PRO A 34 -10.45 -2.07 -21.43
C PRO A 34 -11.51 -1.87 -20.35
N ASP A 35 -12.70 -1.42 -20.73
CA ASP A 35 -13.83 -1.24 -19.82
C ASP A 35 -14.22 -2.54 -19.11
N VAL A 36 -14.56 -2.42 -17.83
CA VAL A 36 -15.14 -3.47 -17.01
C VAL A 36 -16.63 -3.18 -16.85
N ILE A 37 -17.46 -3.95 -17.54
CA ILE A 37 -18.91 -3.75 -17.56
C ILE A 37 -19.57 -4.92 -16.85
N PRO A 38 -20.23 -4.69 -15.69
CA PRO A 38 -21.04 -5.73 -15.04
C PRO A 38 -22.17 -6.19 -15.96
N PRO A 39 -22.50 -7.51 -15.99
CA PRO A 39 -23.63 -8.02 -16.74
C PRO A 39 -24.95 -7.34 -16.37
N ASP A 40 -25.83 -7.13 -17.34
CA ASP A 40 -27.12 -6.42 -17.14
C ASP A 40 -28.03 -7.10 -16.11
N MET A 41 -27.87 -8.39 -15.87
CA MET A 41 -28.62 -9.14 -14.86
C MET A 41 -28.21 -8.82 -13.41
N ILE A 42 -27.12 -8.08 -13.21
CA ILE A 42 -26.66 -7.65 -11.87
C ILE A 42 -27.30 -6.28 -11.58
N ASP A 43 -28.41 -6.27 -10.85
CA ASP A 43 -29.19 -5.06 -10.58
C ASP A 43 -28.76 -4.33 -9.31
N GLN A 44 -28.28 -5.06 -8.30
CA GLN A 44 -27.90 -4.47 -7.01
C GLN A 44 -26.57 -3.70 -7.13
N THR A 45 -26.56 -2.49 -6.59
CA THR A 45 -25.36 -1.63 -6.64
C THR A 45 -24.13 -2.31 -6.02
N GLN A 46 -24.31 -2.97 -4.87
CA GLN A 46 -23.21 -3.66 -4.20
C GLN A 46 -22.66 -4.81 -5.06
N ASP A 47 -23.52 -5.63 -5.63
CA ASP A 47 -23.11 -6.76 -6.50
C ASP A 47 -22.35 -6.27 -7.74
N ARG A 48 -22.71 -5.09 -8.28
CA ARG A 48 -21.99 -4.45 -9.38
C ARG A 48 -20.59 -3.99 -8.95
N ILE A 49 -20.44 -3.42 -7.76
CA ILE A 49 -19.16 -3.02 -7.19
C ILE A 49 -18.30 -4.27 -6.97
N ASP A 50 -18.86 -5.32 -6.39
CA ASP A 50 -18.17 -6.58 -6.12
C ASP A 50 -17.73 -7.26 -7.42
N TYR A 51 -18.58 -7.26 -8.45
CA TYR A 51 -18.19 -7.73 -9.79
C TYR A 51 -17.02 -6.93 -10.36
N MET A 52 -17.08 -5.59 -10.28
CA MET A 52 -15.99 -4.74 -10.76
C MET A 52 -14.69 -5.01 -9.99
N ALA A 53 -14.76 -5.16 -8.66
CA ALA A 53 -13.60 -5.49 -7.84
C ALA A 53 -12.93 -6.80 -8.27
N GLU A 54 -13.73 -7.84 -8.54
CA GLU A 54 -13.24 -9.17 -8.91
C GLU A 54 -12.72 -9.25 -10.36
N HIS A 55 -13.36 -8.54 -11.30
CA HIS A 55 -13.11 -8.68 -12.75
C HIS A 55 -12.33 -7.53 -13.37
N TRP A 56 -11.86 -6.56 -12.55
CA TRP A 56 -11.18 -5.34 -13.02
C TRP A 56 -9.99 -5.61 -13.94
N TRP A 57 -9.23 -6.66 -13.63
CA TRP A 57 -7.98 -6.99 -14.30
C TRP A 57 -8.10 -8.12 -15.33
N ASP A 58 -9.26 -8.70 -15.52
CA ASP A 58 -9.43 -9.91 -16.34
C ASP A 58 -8.88 -9.76 -17.76
N LYS A 59 -9.11 -8.62 -18.40
CA LYS A 59 -8.65 -8.39 -19.78
C LYS A 59 -7.14 -8.07 -19.87
N ILE A 60 -6.59 -7.42 -18.88
CA ILE A 60 -5.14 -7.09 -18.81
C ILE A 60 -4.31 -8.32 -18.46
N THR A 61 -4.84 -9.20 -17.61
CA THR A 61 -4.20 -10.42 -17.16
C THR A 61 -4.71 -11.66 -17.93
N ASP A 62 -5.19 -11.48 -19.14
CA ASP A 62 -5.54 -12.60 -20.03
C ASP A 62 -4.26 -13.12 -20.67
N GLU A 63 -3.83 -14.30 -20.27
CA GLU A 63 -2.64 -14.98 -20.77
C GLU A 63 -2.68 -15.29 -22.28
N ASN A 64 -3.86 -15.23 -22.91
CA ASN A 64 -4.04 -15.43 -24.34
C ASN A 64 -4.13 -14.12 -25.14
N ARG A 65 -4.09 -12.98 -24.48
CA ARG A 65 -4.15 -11.67 -25.13
C ARG A 65 -2.88 -11.44 -25.96
N ALA A 66 -3.04 -11.25 -27.26
CA ALA A 66 -1.95 -10.84 -28.13
C ALA A 66 -1.75 -9.33 -28.05
N TYR A 67 -0.54 -8.89 -27.82
CA TYR A 67 -0.11 -7.47 -27.83
C TYR A 67 1.36 -7.37 -28.21
N PRO A 68 1.82 -6.21 -28.72
CA PRO A 68 3.25 -6.00 -28.95
C PRO A 68 4.03 -6.00 -27.64
N SER A 69 5.18 -6.69 -27.62
CA SER A 69 6.11 -6.65 -26.48
C SER A 69 6.83 -5.30 -26.48
N ASP A 70 6.54 -4.46 -25.51
CA ASP A 70 7.18 -3.16 -25.29
C ASP A 70 7.27 -2.91 -23.78
N SER A 71 8.45 -2.52 -23.30
CA SER A 71 8.69 -2.29 -21.86
C SER A 71 7.90 -1.11 -21.28
N THR A 72 7.37 -0.22 -22.13
CA THR A 72 6.53 0.92 -21.72
C THR A 72 5.05 0.54 -21.58
N LEU A 73 4.67 -0.67 -22.03
CA LEU A 73 3.30 -1.15 -22.05
C LEU A 73 3.14 -2.37 -21.13
N VAL A 74 1.97 -2.52 -20.58
CA VAL A 74 1.52 -3.72 -19.84
C VAL A 74 0.32 -4.28 -20.57
N SER A 75 0.47 -5.47 -21.17
CA SER A 75 -0.57 -6.06 -22.05
C SER A 75 -1.12 -5.07 -23.10
N GLY A 76 -0.24 -4.25 -23.67
CA GLY A 76 -0.57 -3.25 -24.70
C GLY A 76 -1.14 -1.94 -24.16
N VAL A 77 -1.36 -1.78 -22.86
CA VAL A 77 -1.81 -0.52 -22.21
C VAL A 77 -0.61 0.21 -21.62
N SER A 78 -0.61 1.56 -21.64
CA SER A 78 0.48 2.31 -21.03
C SER A 78 0.65 2.01 -19.54
N ARG A 79 1.89 2.01 -19.05
CA ARG A 79 2.17 1.79 -17.62
C ARG A 79 1.45 2.82 -16.74
N ASP A 80 1.41 4.08 -17.17
CA ASP A 80 0.75 5.16 -16.44
C ASP A 80 -0.76 4.93 -16.31
N ASP A 81 -1.42 4.48 -17.39
CA ASP A 81 -2.84 4.14 -17.35
C ASP A 81 -3.09 2.93 -16.43
N VAL A 82 -2.25 1.90 -16.51
CA VAL A 82 -2.37 0.72 -15.62
C VAL A 82 -2.19 1.13 -14.17
N GLU A 83 -1.22 1.98 -13.86
CA GLU A 83 -0.99 2.49 -12.50
C GLU A 83 -2.17 3.33 -12.00
N GLN A 84 -2.68 4.26 -12.81
CA GLN A 84 -3.86 5.05 -12.45
C GLN A 84 -5.09 4.14 -12.21
N LYS A 85 -5.29 3.15 -13.05
CA LYS A 85 -6.38 2.17 -12.90
C LYS A 85 -6.19 1.28 -11.68
N PHE A 86 -4.94 1.03 -11.25
CA PHE A 86 -4.66 0.31 -10.03
C PHE A 86 -5.09 1.12 -8.80
N ALA A 87 -4.78 2.41 -8.74
CA ALA A 87 -5.26 3.28 -7.67
C ALA A 87 -6.80 3.33 -7.61
N ASN A 88 -7.46 3.41 -8.77
CA ASN A 88 -8.94 3.36 -8.86
C ASN A 88 -9.49 2.01 -8.35
N TRP A 89 -8.85 0.91 -8.69
CA TRP A 89 -9.25 -0.42 -8.22
C TRP A 89 -9.11 -0.58 -6.70
N VAL A 90 -8.04 -0.05 -6.10
CA VAL A 90 -7.89 -0.05 -4.64
C VAL A 90 -9.06 0.70 -3.96
N ASN A 91 -9.52 1.81 -4.55
CA ASN A 91 -10.72 2.51 -4.06
C ASN A 91 -11.98 1.65 -4.20
N ILE A 92 -12.15 0.91 -5.30
CA ILE A 92 -13.28 -0.03 -5.47
C ILE A 92 -13.22 -1.14 -4.42
N LEU A 93 -12.03 -1.72 -4.16
CA LEU A 93 -11.84 -2.72 -3.11
C LEU A 93 -12.28 -2.22 -1.73
N SER A 94 -12.08 -0.92 -1.44
CA SER A 94 -12.50 -0.33 -0.17
C SER A 94 -14.03 -0.19 -0.01
N MET A 95 -14.79 -0.39 -1.09
CA MET A 95 -16.26 -0.36 -1.11
C MET A 95 -16.87 -1.77 -1.01
N THR A 96 -16.05 -2.81 -0.93
CA THR A 96 -16.48 -4.21 -0.80
C THR A 96 -16.19 -4.73 0.61
N GLU A 97 -16.85 -5.82 1.00
CA GLU A 97 -16.48 -6.52 2.23
C GLU A 97 -15.07 -7.11 2.12
N TYR A 98 -14.36 -7.20 3.24
CA TYR A 98 -12.97 -7.70 3.30
C TYR A 98 -12.78 -9.02 2.57
N GLN A 99 -13.69 -9.98 2.77
CA GLN A 99 -13.56 -11.32 2.14
C GLN A 99 -13.59 -11.23 0.60
N HIS A 100 -14.42 -10.33 0.07
CA HIS A 100 -14.53 -10.08 -1.37
C HIS A 100 -13.28 -9.38 -1.92
N ALA A 101 -12.84 -8.34 -1.23
CA ALA A 101 -11.62 -7.61 -1.57
C ALA A 101 -10.38 -8.54 -1.56
N ALA A 102 -10.21 -9.32 -0.50
CA ALA A 102 -9.12 -10.28 -0.38
C ALA A 102 -9.16 -11.37 -1.48
N LYS A 103 -10.36 -11.84 -1.86
CA LYS A 103 -10.55 -12.76 -3.00
C LYS A 103 -10.10 -12.12 -4.31
N SER A 104 -10.47 -10.86 -4.54
CA SER A 104 -10.11 -10.11 -5.75
C SER A 104 -8.59 -9.91 -5.85
N VAL A 105 -7.92 -9.62 -4.75
CA VAL A 105 -6.46 -9.49 -4.68
C VAL A 105 -5.77 -10.83 -4.97
N ARG A 106 -6.23 -11.95 -4.39
CA ARG A 106 -5.69 -13.28 -4.71
C ARG A 106 -5.91 -13.64 -6.18
N ARG A 107 -7.08 -13.30 -6.74
CA ARG A 107 -7.38 -13.51 -8.15
C ARG A 107 -6.40 -12.75 -9.05
N LEU A 108 -6.09 -11.48 -8.73
CA LEU A 108 -5.09 -10.72 -9.47
C LEU A 108 -3.74 -11.46 -9.50
N TYR A 109 -3.25 -11.92 -8.33
CA TYR A 109 -2.02 -12.70 -8.25
C TYR A 109 -2.09 -13.96 -9.13
N ASP A 110 -3.13 -14.78 -8.94
CA ASP A 110 -3.27 -16.06 -9.66
C ASP A 110 -3.29 -15.87 -11.19
N ARG A 111 -3.84 -14.76 -11.66
CA ARG A 111 -3.87 -14.41 -13.08
C ARG A 111 -2.53 -13.88 -13.58
N ALA A 112 -1.88 -13.00 -12.81
CA ALA A 112 -0.56 -12.48 -13.16
C ALA A 112 0.49 -13.60 -13.26
N VAL A 113 0.49 -14.55 -12.32
CA VAL A 113 1.37 -15.74 -12.36
C VAL A 113 1.10 -16.63 -13.59
N ARG A 114 -0.15 -16.74 -14.04
CA ARG A 114 -0.41 -17.49 -15.30
C ARG A 114 0.20 -16.81 -16.52
N CYS A 115 0.19 -15.46 -16.57
CA CYS A 115 0.89 -14.73 -17.63
C CYS A 115 2.39 -15.03 -17.61
N GLU A 116 3.02 -15.02 -16.43
CA GLU A 116 4.44 -15.32 -16.24
C GLU A 116 4.79 -16.76 -16.64
N ARG A 117 3.97 -17.75 -16.25
CA ARG A 117 4.17 -19.15 -16.64
C ARG A 117 4.08 -19.37 -18.15
N LYS A 118 3.24 -18.62 -18.83
CA LYS A 118 3.07 -18.73 -20.27
C LYS A 118 4.18 -18.05 -21.04
N ASP A 119 4.61 -16.89 -20.57
CA ASP A 119 5.66 -16.08 -21.20
C ASP A 119 6.44 -15.32 -20.12
N THR A 120 7.63 -15.81 -19.81
CA THR A 120 8.55 -15.18 -18.84
C THR A 120 9.12 -13.84 -19.30
N ALA A 121 8.88 -13.43 -20.55
CA ALA A 121 9.17 -12.07 -21.03
C ALA A 121 7.99 -11.11 -20.77
N SER A 122 6.87 -11.61 -20.26
CA SER A 122 5.74 -10.77 -19.83
C SER A 122 6.15 -9.91 -18.63
N ASN A 123 5.75 -8.64 -18.64
CA ASN A 123 5.98 -7.75 -17.51
C ASN A 123 4.74 -7.63 -16.58
N VAL A 124 3.71 -8.45 -16.80
CA VAL A 124 2.45 -8.40 -16.06
C VAL A 124 2.66 -8.73 -14.59
N PHE A 125 3.32 -9.84 -14.29
CA PHE A 125 3.55 -10.29 -12.92
C PHE A 125 4.41 -9.30 -12.13
N GLU A 126 5.52 -8.85 -12.71
CA GLU A 126 6.41 -7.85 -12.08
C GLU A 126 5.69 -6.53 -11.83
N THR A 127 4.94 -6.04 -12.83
CA THR A 127 4.21 -4.77 -12.71
C THR A 127 3.19 -4.82 -11.59
N PHE A 128 2.34 -5.85 -11.54
CA PHE A 128 1.32 -5.94 -10.48
C PHE A 128 1.91 -6.18 -9.10
N THR A 129 3.00 -6.95 -9.00
CA THR A 129 3.71 -7.11 -7.72
C THR A 129 4.23 -5.76 -7.22
N SER A 130 4.90 -5.00 -8.08
CA SER A 130 5.38 -3.65 -7.76
C SER A 130 4.25 -2.68 -7.37
N LEU A 131 3.11 -2.71 -8.07
CA LEU A 131 1.97 -1.86 -7.76
C LEU A 131 1.31 -2.23 -6.42
N VAL A 132 1.20 -3.52 -6.12
CA VAL A 132 0.69 -3.99 -4.83
C VAL A 132 1.59 -3.53 -3.69
N GLU A 133 2.92 -3.67 -3.83
CA GLU A 133 3.88 -3.18 -2.82
C GLU A 133 3.77 -1.65 -2.66
N LYS A 134 3.80 -0.91 -3.77
CA LYS A 134 3.75 0.56 -3.79
C LYS A 134 2.47 1.12 -3.18
N TYR A 135 1.32 0.55 -3.51
CA TYR A 135 0.03 1.13 -3.11
C TYR A 135 -0.53 0.56 -1.82
N LEU A 136 -0.36 -0.75 -1.57
CA LEU A 136 -0.98 -1.40 -0.41
C LEU A 136 -0.03 -1.55 0.78
N TYR A 137 1.31 -1.59 0.54
CA TYR A 137 2.27 -1.87 1.60
C TYR A 137 3.18 -0.70 1.97
N ASP A 138 3.58 0.17 1.03
CA ASP A 138 4.41 1.34 1.37
C ASP A 138 3.72 2.19 2.46
N PRO A 139 4.38 2.42 3.61
CA PRO A 139 3.80 3.21 4.71
C PRO A 139 3.50 4.66 4.33
N ASN A 140 4.11 5.19 3.27
CA ASN A 140 3.84 6.53 2.75
C ASN A 140 2.67 6.57 1.75
N SER A 141 2.14 5.40 1.35
CA SER A 141 1.02 5.36 0.42
C SER A 141 -0.27 5.87 1.07
N PRO A 142 -0.98 6.82 0.43
CA PRO A 142 -2.31 7.24 0.91
C PRO A 142 -3.39 6.16 0.73
N LEU A 143 -3.08 5.09 0.01
CA LEU A 143 -3.96 3.93 -0.23
C LEU A 143 -3.49 2.67 0.51
N ARG A 144 -2.50 2.80 1.41
CA ARG A 144 -1.96 1.65 2.15
C ARG A 144 -3.05 0.87 2.86
N ASN A 145 -2.98 -0.44 2.75
CA ASN A 145 -3.93 -1.36 3.35
C ASN A 145 -3.30 -2.74 3.52
N GLU A 146 -2.74 -2.99 4.69
CA GLU A 146 -2.05 -4.25 5.00
C GLU A 146 -2.98 -5.47 4.91
N ASP A 147 -4.27 -5.30 5.25
CA ASP A 147 -5.23 -6.39 5.18
C ASP A 147 -5.49 -6.86 3.74
N LEU A 148 -5.27 -5.98 2.75
CA LEU A 148 -5.31 -6.33 1.33
C LEU A 148 -3.94 -6.76 0.79
N TYR A 149 -2.84 -6.24 1.33
CA TYR A 149 -1.48 -6.66 0.97
C TYR A 149 -1.20 -8.12 1.41
N GLY A 150 -1.56 -8.47 2.65
CA GLY A 150 -1.28 -9.78 3.23
C GLY A 150 -1.69 -10.96 2.35
N PRO A 151 -2.92 -11.00 1.77
CA PRO A 151 -3.34 -12.06 0.84
C PRO A 151 -2.50 -12.20 -0.43
N TYR A 152 -1.87 -11.12 -0.90
CA TYR A 152 -0.96 -11.14 -2.05
C TYR A 152 0.44 -11.62 -1.62
N ALA A 153 0.96 -11.10 -0.51
CA ALA A 153 2.24 -11.50 0.07
C ALA A 153 2.28 -13.00 0.43
N GLU A 154 1.19 -13.54 0.98
CA GLU A 154 1.03 -14.98 1.25
C GLU A 154 1.23 -15.83 -0.02
N ARG A 155 0.75 -15.34 -1.17
CA ARG A 155 0.92 -16.00 -2.46
C ARG A 155 2.36 -15.85 -2.97
N LEU A 156 2.99 -14.68 -2.82
CA LEU A 156 4.37 -14.44 -3.20
C LEU A 156 5.34 -15.30 -2.39
N ALA A 157 5.07 -15.54 -1.11
CA ALA A 157 5.85 -16.43 -0.25
C ALA A 157 5.95 -17.87 -0.77
N ASN A 158 5.02 -18.29 -1.63
CA ASN A 158 4.98 -19.63 -2.22
C ASN A 158 5.19 -19.60 -3.74
N CYS A 159 5.64 -18.47 -4.30
CA CYS A 159 5.77 -18.28 -5.73
C CYS A 159 7.08 -18.85 -6.28
N GLU A 160 7.01 -19.68 -7.32
CA GLU A 160 8.17 -20.27 -7.99
C GLU A 160 9.06 -19.25 -8.73
N PHE A 161 8.52 -18.09 -9.11
CA PHE A 161 9.22 -17.01 -9.81
C PHE A 161 9.92 -16.04 -8.86
N ILE A 162 9.80 -16.23 -7.55
CA ILE A 162 10.44 -15.42 -6.51
C ILE A 162 11.59 -16.23 -5.90
N ASP A 163 12.75 -15.60 -5.72
CA ASP A 163 13.89 -16.23 -5.03
C ASP A 163 13.58 -16.53 -3.56
N GLU A 164 14.30 -17.50 -2.99
CA GLU A 164 14.03 -18.02 -1.65
C GLU A 164 14.09 -16.93 -0.58
N GLY A 165 15.09 -16.05 -0.62
CA GLY A 165 15.25 -14.99 0.37
C GLY A 165 14.09 -13.99 0.33
N ARG A 166 13.58 -13.66 -0.86
CA ARG A 166 12.40 -12.81 -1.01
C ARG A 166 11.12 -13.52 -0.60
N ARG A 167 11.00 -14.84 -0.84
CA ARG A 167 9.84 -15.61 -0.35
C ARG A 167 9.72 -15.59 1.17
N ASP A 168 10.86 -15.72 1.87
CA ASP A 168 10.89 -15.64 3.33
C ASP A 168 10.47 -14.25 3.84
N ALA A 169 10.91 -13.19 3.15
CA ALA A 169 10.48 -11.83 3.47
C ALA A 169 8.95 -11.65 3.27
N TYR A 170 8.40 -12.14 2.16
CA TYR A 170 6.95 -12.10 1.92
C TYR A 170 6.16 -12.94 2.93
N ALA A 171 6.68 -14.09 3.35
CA ALA A 171 6.06 -14.90 4.39
C ALA A 171 6.01 -14.15 5.73
N TYR A 172 7.08 -13.45 6.07
CA TYR A 172 7.16 -12.61 7.25
C TYR A 172 6.16 -11.43 7.16
N ASP A 173 6.15 -10.71 6.04
CA ASP A 173 5.23 -9.60 5.80
C ASP A 173 3.76 -10.04 5.87
N ALA A 174 3.43 -11.19 5.28
CA ALA A 174 2.08 -11.75 5.34
C ALA A 174 1.66 -12.06 6.78
N LYS A 175 2.59 -12.60 7.59
CA LYS A 175 2.37 -12.86 9.02
C LYS A 175 2.11 -11.56 9.79
N LEU A 176 2.92 -10.53 9.57
CA LEU A 176 2.75 -9.23 10.22
C LEU A 176 1.46 -8.54 9.80
N SER A 177 1.14 -8.59 8.51
CA SER A 177 -0.11 -8.03 7.95
C SER A 177 -1.36 -8.73 8.51
N ALA A 178 -1.24 -9.94 9.05
CA ALA A 178 -2.35 -10.64 9.69
C ALA A 178 -2.63 -10.20 11.14
N LEU A 179 -1.73 -9.41 11.75
CA LEU A 179 -1.92 -8.90 13.11
C LEU A 179 -3.01 -7.82 13.14
N ASN A 180 -3.85 -7.85 14.17
CA ASN A 180 -4.86 -6.81 14.41
C ASN A 180 -5.68 -6.44 13.15
N ARG A 181 -6.18 -7.46 12.42
CA ARG A 181 -6.98 -7.24 11.20
C ARG A 181 -8.27 -6.50 11.49
N ILE A 182 -8.74 -5.75 10.51
CA ILE A 182 -10.07 -5.11 10.57
C ILE A 182 -11.14 -6.16 10.90
N GLY A 183 -12.04 -5.83 11.82
CA GLY A 183 -13.08 -6.71 12.36
C GLY A 183 -12.64 -7.68 13.45
N THR A 184 -11.32 -7.84 13.70
CA THR A 184 -10.83 -8.65 14.84
C THR A 184 -10.56 -7.79 16.06
N LYS A 185 -10.50 -8.41 17.22
CA LYS A 185 -10.18 -7.71 18.46
C LYS A 185 -8.69 -7.34 18.48
N ALA A 186 -8.39 -6.07 18.73
CA ALA A 186 -7.04 -5.56 18.83
C ALA A 186 -6.30 -6.22 20.01
N ALA A 187 -5.01 -6.47 19.85
CA ALA A 187 -4.19 -7.02 20.93
C ALA A 187 -4.15 -6.05 22.11
N ASP A 188 -4.35 -6.58 23.32
CA ASP A 188 -4.32 -5.80 24.56
C ASP A 188 -2.89 -5.67 25.07
N PHE A 189 -2.51 -4.49 25.54
CA PHE A 189 -1.19 -4.23 26.12
C PHE A 189 -1.27 -3.27 27.30
N ARG A 190 -0.22 -3.30 28.12
CA ARG A 190 -0.03 -2.34 29.22
C ARG A 190 0.65 -1.10 28.69
N PHE A 191 0.30 0.04 29.28
CA PHE A 191 1.03 1.29 29.12
C PHE A 191 1.12 2.02 30.45
N GLU A 192 2.14 2.85 30.59
CA GLU A 192 2.37 3.67 31.76
C GLU A 192 2.29 5.15 31.38
N ASP A 193 1.56 5.95 32.19
CA ASP A 193 1.47 7.39 31.97
C ASP A 193 2.60 8.15 32.68
N LYS A 194 2.70 9.46 32.45
CA LYS A 194 3.73 10.33 33.03
C LYS A 194 3.80 10.32 34.57
N ASN A 195 2.76 9.84 35.24
CA ASN A 195 2.67 9.79 36.70
C ASN A 195 2.95 8.38 37.25
N GLY A 196 3.40 7.45 36.42
CA GLY A 196 3.63 6.06 36.79
C GLY A 196 2.37 5.22 36.91
N LYS A 197 1.22 5.73 36.43
CA LYS A 197 -0.04 4.96 36.48
C LYS A 197 -0.11 3.96 35.34
N VAL A 198 -0.14 2.70 35.68
CA VAL A 198 -0.28 1.59 34.72
C VAL A 198 -1.75 1.36 34.38
N ARG A 199 -2.03 1.17 33.12
CA ARG A 199 -3.35 0.85 32.52
C ARG A 199 -3.18 -0.17 31.40
N ARG A 200 -4.29 -0.69 30.93
CA ARG A 200 -4.36 -1.50 29.70
C ARG A 200 -5.20 -0.82 28.63
N LEU A 201 -4.97 -1.14 27.36
CA LEU A 201 -5.83 -0.68 26.26
C LEU A 201 -7.31 -1.00 26.53
N TYR A 202 -7.60 -2.19 27.07
CA TYR A 202 -8.97 -2.64 27.37
C TYR A 202 -9.63 -1.93 28.55
N ASP A 203 -8.87 -1.21 29.36
CA ASP A 203 -9.40 -0.40 30.47
C ASP A 203 -10.03 0.92 29.97
N ILE A 204 -9.72 1.35 28.75
CA ILE A 204 -10.21 2.60 28.17
C ILE A 204 -11.67 2.41 27.75
N LYS A 205 -12.56 3.17 28.39
CA LYS A 205 -14.01 3.11 28.15
C LYS A 205 -14.46 4.32 27.32
N ALA A 206 -14.72 4.07 26.04
CA ALA A 206 -15.27 5.02 25.07
C ALA A 206 -15.98 4.23 23.98
N ASP A 207 -16.83 4.90 23.17
CA ASP A 207 -17.48 4.26 22.03
C ASP A 207 -16.44 3.94 20.95
N PHE A 208 -15.47 4.84 20.77
CA PHE A 208 -14.34 4.65 19.86
C PHE A 208 -13.02 4.97 20.57
N THR A 209 -11.96 4.25 20.22
CA THR A 209 -10.60 4.54 20.68
C THR A 209 -9.71 4.77 19.47
N VAL A 210 -9.16 5.98 19.36
CA VAL A 210 -8.05 6.25 18.43
C VAL A 210 -6.77 5.81 19.11
N LEU A 211 -6.17 4.70 18.64
CA LEU A 211 -4.86 4.26 19.09
C LEU A 211 -3.82 4.86 18.13
N PHE A 212 -2.93 5.67 18.68
CA PHE A 212 -1.97 6.48 17.95
C PHE A 212 -0.56 6.16 18.43
N PHE A 213 0.25 5.54 17.58
CA PHE A 213 1.66 5.36 17.82
C PHE A 213 2.41 6.58 17.32
N SER A 214 3.12 7.27 18.24
CA SER A 214 3.82 8.52 17.92
C SER A 214 5.17 8.61 18.61
N ASN A 215 6.09 9.41 18.06
CA ASN A 215 7.39 9.68 18.65
C ASN A 215 7.59 11.17 18.91
N PRO A 216 8.35 11.50 19.96
CA PRO A 216 8.86 12.87 20.18
C PRO A 216 9.61 13.39 18.96
N GLY A 217 9.36 14.65 18.58
CA GLY A 217 10.04 15.28 17.45
C GLY A 217 9.57 14.83 16.06
N CYS A 218 8.60 13.91 15.97
CA CYS A 218 7.98 13.53 14.71
C CYS A 218 7.05 14.65 14.21
N GLU A 219 7.39 15.32 13.12
CA GLU A 219 6.60 16.46 12.61
C GLU A 219 5.23 16.02 12.11
N ALA A 220 5.14 14.91 11.38
CA ALA A 220 3.85 14.35 10.94
C ALA A 220 2.94 13.97 12.14
N CYS A 221 3.52 13.47 13.23
CA CYS A 221 2.76 13.21 14.46
C CYS A 221 2.19 14.49 15.05
N LYS A 222 2.98 15.57 15.04
CA LYS A 222 2.56 16.88 15.53
C LYS A 222 1.45 17.50 14.68
N GLU A 223 1.52 17.32 13.36
CA GLU A 223 0.45 17.72 12.44
C GLU A 223 -0.87 17.00 12.76
N ILE A 224 -0.83 15.68 13.00
CA ILE A 224 -2.01 14.89 13.43
C ILE A 224 -2.55 15.39 14.76
N ILE A 225 -1.69 15.64 15.75
CA ILE A 225 -2.10 16.18 17.06
C ILE A 225 -2.81 17.52 16.89
N ASN A 226 -2.26 18.43 16.08
CA ASN A 226 -2.85 19.74 15.83
C ASN A 226 -4.20 19.60 15.10
N SER A 227 -4.27 18.79 14.05
CA SER A 227 -5.51 18.57 13.30
C SER A 227 -6.62 18.00 14.17
N LEU A 228 -6.32 17.03 15.03
CA LEU A 228 -7.28 16.51 16.00
C LEU A 228 -7.73 17.56 17.03
N ARG A 229 -6.81 18.43 17.49
CA ARG A 229 -7.15 19.52 18.42
C ARG A 229 -8.02 20.60 17.79
N GLU A 230 -7.83 20.87 16.51
CA GLU A 230 -8.59 21.88 15.76
C GLU A 230 -9.96 21.40 15.30
N MET A 231 -10.25 20.10 15.38
CA MET A 231 -11.60 19.58 15.08
C MET A 231 -12.63 20.09 16.10
N PRO A 232 -13.65 20.85 15.70
CA PRO A 232 -14.54 21.57 16.63
C PRO A 232 -15.25 20.67 17.64
N GLN A 233 -15.58 19.42 17.24
CA GLN A 233 -16.34 18.49 18.08
C GLN A 233 -15.46 17.58 18.94
N ILE A 234 -14.14 17.49 18.69
CA ILE A 234 -13.30 16.45 19.29
C ILE A 234 -13.29 16.52 20.82
N ASP A 235 -13.15 17.74 21.37
CA ASP A 235 -13.14 17.98 22.81
C ASP A 235 -14.45 17.61 23.49
N PHE A 236 -15.59 17.86 22.83
CA PHE A 236 -16.90 17.45 23.29
C PHE A 236 -17.01 15.91 23.28
N LEU A 237 -16.64 15.27 22.17
CA LEU A 237 -16.70 13.82 22.03
C LEU A 237 -15.80 13.09 23.05
N ILE A 238 -14.62 13.64 23.35
CA ILE A 238 -13.74 13.11 24.41
C ILE A 238 -14.40 13.28 25.79
N SER A 239 -14.93 14.47 26.09
CA SER A 239 -15.58 14.75 27.38
C SER A 239 -16.82 13.89 27.60
N ALA A 240 -17.56 13.61 26.53
CA ALA A 240 -18.73 12.72 26.53
C ALA A 240 -18.36 11.22 26.51
N ARG A 241 -17.07 10.86 26.50
CA ARG A 241 -16.54 9.50 26.34
C ARG A 241 -17.03 8.78 25.06
N ARG A 242 -17.39 9.55 24.04
CA ARG A 242 -17.67 9.03 22.73
C ARG A 242 -16.36 8.60 22.03
N ILE A 243 -15.31 9.38 22.23
CA ILE A 243 -13.97 9.09 21.71
C ILE A 243 -12.97 9.10 22.87
N ALA A 244 -12.01 8.20 22.84
CA ALA A 244 -10.76 8.30 23.58
C ALA A 244 -9.59 8.31 22.60
N VAL A 245 -8.58 9.13 22.84
CA VAL A 245 -7.31 9.08 22.13
C VAL A 245 -6.28 8.46 23.06
N LEU A 246 -5.69 7.35 22.65
CA LEU A 246 -4.57 6.70 23.31
C LEU A 246 -3.32 6.90 22.47
N ASN A 247 -2.47 7.80 22.89
CA ASN A 247 -1.19 8.10 22.28
C ASN A 247 -0.08 7.33 22.98
N ILE A 248 0.61 6.45 22.27
CA ILE A 248 1.61 5.52 22.82
C ILE A 248 2.96 5.72 22.15
N TYR A 249 3.96 5.92 22.99
CA TYR A 249 5.38 5.87 22.66
C TYR A 249 5.89 4.44 22.82
N ILE A 250 6.61 3.93 21.84
CA ILE A 250 7.01 2.51 21.77
C ILE A 250 8.53 2.30 21.74
N ASP A 251 9.32 3.39 21.84
CA ASP A 251 10.77 3.34 21.87
C ASP A 251 11.33 3.54 23.28
N GLU A 252 12.67 3.50 23.42
CA GLU A 252 13.38 3.41 24.69
C GLU A 252 13.72 4.75 25.34
N ASP A 253 13.75 5.85 24.54
CA ASP A 253 14.16 7.17 25.04
C ASP A 253 13.04 7.86 25.85
N LEU A 254 12.88 7.43 27.08
CA LEU A 254 11.88 8.00 27.99
C LEU A 254 12.18 9.45 28.40
N GLU A 255 13.43 9.92 28.28
CA GLU A 255 13.76 11.33 28.57
C GLU A 255 13.20 12.22 27.46
N ALA A 256 13.40 11.85 26.19
CA ALA A 256 12.79 12.54 25.06
C ALA A 256 11.26 12.53 25.16
N TRP A 257 10.65 11.38 25.49
CA TRP A 257 9.20 11.27 25.66
C TRP A 257 8.68 12.20 26.77
N ARG A 258 9.32 12.22 27.97
CA ARG A 258 8.91 13.08 29.07
C ARG A 258 9.06 14.58 28.73
N SER A 259 10.11 14.93 28.03
CA SER A 259 10.35 16.30 27.58
C SER A 259 9.31 16.79 26.57
N TYR A 260 8.71 15.87 25.80
CA TYR A 260 7.70 16.17 24.80
C TYR A 260 6.26 16.21 25.36
N MET A 261 6.05 15.81 26.61
CA MET A 261 4.72 15.77 27.25
C MET A 261 3.90 17.06 27.16
N PRO A 262 4.49 18.29 27.21
CA PRO A 262 3.70 19.52 27.06
C PRO A 262 3.01 19.70 25.70
N ILE A 263 3.45 18.98 24.67
CA ILE A 263 2.87 19.00 23.32
C ILE A 263 1.61 18.15 23.26
N TYR A 264 1.56 17.06 24.02
CA TYR A 264 0.43 16.13 24.02
C TYR A 264 -0.79 16.71 24.75
N PRO A 265 -2.00 16.63 24.18
CA PRO A 265 -3.22 17.08 24.85
C PRO A 265 -3.47 16.38 26.18
N GLU A 266 -3.76 17.14 27.23
CA GLU A 266 -3.95 16.59 28.59
C GLU A 266 -5.19 15.66 28.72
N LYS A 267 -6.21 15.86 27.88
CA LYS A 267 -7.42 15.03 27.86
C LYS A 267 -7.20 13.65 27.24
N TRP A 268 -6.05 13.42 26.60
CA TRP A 268 -5.69 12.17 26.00
C TRP A 268 -5.06 11.22 27.01
N TYR A 269 -5.14 9.93 26.74
CA TYR A 269 -4.27 8.97 27.40
C TYR A 269 -2.90 9.03 26.69
N ASN A 270 -1.91 9.57 27.38
CA ASN A 270 -0.54 9.68 26.89
C ASN A 270 0.35 8.75 27.70
N GLY A 271 0.89 7.75 27.07
CA GLY A 271 1.69 6.73 27.76
C GLY A 271 2.83 6.18 26.88
N PHE A 272 3.61 5.34 27.50
CA PHE A 272 4.65 4.55 26.82
C PHE A 272 4.45 3.07 27.12
N ASP A 273 5.05 2.22 26.30
CA ASP A 273 5.09 0.77 26.51
C ASP A 273 6.27 0.42 27.41
N PRO A 274 6.04 0.12 28.71
CA PRO A 274 7.13 -0.07 29.67
C PRO A 274 7.87 -1.40 29.47
N ASP A 275 7.24 -2.35 28.80
CA ASP A 275 7.76 -3.70 28.57
C ASP A 275 8.28 -3.87 27.13
N LEU A 276 8.17 -2.84 26.29
CA LEU A 276 8.52 -2.83 24.86
C LEU A 276 7.85 -3.97 24.05
N VAL A 277 6.73 -4.52 24.53
CA VAL A 277 6.07 -5.68 23.90
C VAL A 277 5.51 -5.35 22.51
N ILE A 278 5.13 -4.08 22.28
CA ILE A 278 4.59 -3.67 20.99
C ILE A 278 5.66 -3.82 19.91
N ARG A 279 6.90 -3.46 20.21
CA ARG A 279 8.04 -3.53 19.28
C ARG A 279 8.73 -4.89 19.32
N GLU A 280 9.17 -5.36 20.50
CA GLU A 280 10.00 -6.55 20.64
C GLU A 280 9.24 -7.85 20.36
N GLU A 281 7.98 -7.93 20.78
CA GLU A 281 7.13 -9.09 20.51
C GLU A 281 6.27 -8.90 19.24
N THR A 282 6.43 -7.75 18.56
CA THR A 282 5.67 -7.38 17.35
C THR A 282 4.16 -7.54 17.57
N LEU A 283 3.66 -6.99 18.68
CA LEU A 283 2.24 -7.08 19.02
C LEU A 283 1.35 -6.31 18.03
N TYR A 284 1.89 -5.24 17.45
CA TYR A 284 1.34 -4.46 16.34
C TYR A 284 2.38 -4.31 15.25
N ASN A 285 1.96 -4.34 14.00
CA ASN A 285 2.85 -4.05 12.88
C ASN A 285 2.98 -2.53 12.69
N VAL A 286 3.87 -1.90 13.48
CA VAL A 286 4.16 -0.46 13.38
C VAL A 286 5.36 -0.26 12.46
N ARG A 287 5.11 -0.18 11.15
CA ARG A 287 6.17 -0.05 10.12
C ARG A 287 6.77 1.34 10.01
N ALA A 288 5.98 2.34 10.37
CA ALA A 288 6.38 3.75 10.38
C ALA A 288 5.60 4.51 11.45
N ILE A 289 6.15 5.63 11.89
CA ILE A 289 5.51 6.58 12.79
C ILE A 289 5.19 7.85 11.97
N PRO A 290 3.95 8.34 12.01
CA PRO A 290 2.80 7.92 12.83
C PRO A 290 2.10 6.66 12.30
N SER A 291 1.52 5.84 13.21
CA SER A 291 0.58 4.78 12.85
C SER A 291 -0.73 4.93 13.63
N LEU A 292 -1.86 4.84 12.93
CA LEU A 292 -3.19 5.16 13.44
C LEU A 292 -4.14 3.96 13.33
N TYR A 293 -4.75 3.60 14.45
CA TYR A 293 -5.83 2.61 14.50
C TYR A 293 -7.09 3.27 15.04
N LEU A 294 -8.25 2.83 14.55
CA LEU A 294 -9.55 3.14 15.15
C LEU A 294 -10.16 1.84 15.66
N LEU A 295 -10.55 1.83 16.92
CA LEU A 295 -11.17 0.68 17.59
C LEU A 295 -12.58 1.04 18.05
N ASP A 296 -13.51 0.09 17.99
CA ASP A 296 -14.83 0.23 18.57
C ASP A 296 -14.83 0.11 20.11
N ARG A 297 -16.02 0.13 20.71
CA ARG A 297 -16.21 0.00 22.17
C ARG A 297 -15.62 -1.30 22.73
N ASP A 298 -15.73 -2.41 22.00
CA ASP A 298 -15.26 -3.73 22.36
C ASP A 298 -13.82 -4.01 21.94
N LYS A 299 -13.17 -2.97 21.37
CA LYS A 299 -11.80 -3.00 20.86
C LYS A 299 -11.62 -3.83 19.59
N HIS A 300 -12.68 -4.00 18.77
CA HIS A 300 -12.47 -4.50 17.42
C HIS A 300 -11.89 -3.39 16.53
N VAL A 301 -10.99 -3.77 15.68
CA VAL A 301 -10.31 -2.87 14.75
C VAL A 301 -11.28 -2.44 13.65
N LEU A 302 -11.56 -1.14 13.57
CA LEU A 302 -12.34 -0.52 12.49
C LEU A 302 -11.44 0.03 11.38
N MET A 303 -10.26 0.55 11.79
CA MET A 303 -9.22 1.00 10.87
C MET A 303 -7.86 0.56 11.40
N LYS A 304 -6.99 0.12 10.50
CA LYS A 304 -5.66 -0.36 10.80
C LYS A 304 -4.63 0.42 9.98
N ASP A 305 -3.61 0.97 10.65
CA ASP A 305 -2.54 1.79 10.04
C ASP A 305 -3.08 2.76 8.99
N ALA A 306 -4.21 3.40 9.35
CA ALA A 306 -4.99 4.19 8.41
C ALA A 306 -4.27 5.51 8.07
N PRO A 307 -4.35 5.96 6.80
CA PRO A 307 -4.03 7.33 6.47
C PRO A 307 -4.87 8.30 7.31
N GLU A 308 -4.25 9.40 7.77
CA GLU A 308 -4.88 10.36 8.68
C GLU A 308 -6.18 10.96 8.12
N ASN A 309 -6.24 11.24 6.82
CA ASN A 309 -7.44 11.78 6.18
C ASN A 309 -8.65 10.85 6.33
N ARG A 310 -8.47 9.53 6.24
CA ARG A 310 -9.55 8.55 6.42
C ARG A 310 -10.06 8.54 7.86
N LEU A 311 -9.15 8.64 8.83
CA LEU A 311 -9.51 8.76 10.24
C LEU A 311 -10.28 10.05 10.49
N PHE A 312 -9.80 11.20 10.00
CA PHE A 312 -10.43 12.49 10.18
C PHE A 312 -11.81 12.56 9.53
N ASP A 313 -11.96 12.03 8.33
CA ASP A 313 -13.26 11.90 7.66
C ASP A 313 -14.26 11.08 8.47
N TYR A 314 -13.83 10.01 9.11
CA TYR A 314 -14.69 9.22 9.99
C TYR A 314 -15.08 10.00 11.23
N LEU A 315 -14.11 10.59 11.94
CA LEU A 315 -14.35 11.34 13.17
C LEU A 315 -15.23 12.58 12.94
N SER A 316 -15.15 13.19 11.75
CA SER A 316 -15.97 14.37 11.40
C SER A 316 -17.46 14.08 11.27
N ARG A 317 -17.84 12.80 11.13
CA ARG A 317 -19.25 12.35 10.98
C ARG A 317 -19.88 11.87 12.29
N LEU A 318 -19.11 11.82 13.40
CA LEU A 318 -19.59 11.42 14.72
C LEU A 318 -20.27 12.59 15.46
#